data_48b7c57f705eb150f4daadc4b08b0879
#
_entry.id   48b7c57f705eb150f4daadc4b08b0879
#
_cell.length_a   1.000
_cell.length_b   1.000
_cell.length_c   1.000
_cell.angle_alpha   90.00
_cell.angle_beta   90.00
_cell.angle_gamma   90.00
#
_symmetry.space_group_name_H-M   'P 1'
#
loop_
_entity.id
_entity.type
_entity.pdbx_description
1 polymer ?
#
loop_
_entity_poly.entity_id
_entity_poly.type
_entity_poly.pdbx_seq_one_letter_code
_entity_poly.pdbx_strand_id
1 'polypeptide(L)'
;MKKFLNLLLATPVAAVIMVACQSDEGITYSGPEYVMFSDTVYTMPVQDKEETFSVPVAATTTADYDRNYAVEIVNEKSTAVRGLHFDFVDNSNNITIKAGERVANVSLKGHYTNIAREDSLVVSLRLVEPKAQEWNLYGNTTRVDLVKCPPFKMNEFLKIKKEDDKVNLIMLASFPFDSSMGQYSAHGYKKDDHTLILTDMFGESSSEKIRIIFDEKDPLDLRITVPEQAAFRESNYGYVWVRSVEQYPSYFNTFDNFFVLILEAYVPQIGSFGVYQYIFECIDADEEADNNNGAATRGFSSYT
;
A
#
# COMPACT_ATOMS: atom_id res chain seq x y z
N MET A 1 -67.88 -28.11 -15.56
CA MET A 1 -67.18 -28.70 -14.40
C MET A 1 -65.72 -29.13 -14.72
N LYS A 2 -64.89 -28.26 -15.31
CA LYS A 2 -63.50 -28.59 -15.63
C LYS A 2 -62.52 -27.44 -15.29
N LYS A 3 -62.87 -26.48 -14.46
CA LYS A 3 -62.04 -25.32 -14.08
C LYS A 3 -61.68 -25.25 -12.60
N PHE A 4 -62.04 -26.21 -11.78
CA PHE A 4 -61.77 -26.23 -10.34
C PHE A 4 -60.74 -27.27 -9.91
N LEU A 5 -60.20 -28.06 -10.85
CA LEU A 5 -59.24 -29.14 -10.49
C LEU A 5 -57.76 -28.70 -10.55
N ASN A 6 -57.45 -27.52 -11.13
CA ASN A 6 -56.05 -27.04 -11.26
C ASN A 6 -55.59 -26.09 -10.14
N LEU A 7 -56.42 -25.83 -9.12
CA LEU A 7 -56.06 -24.92 -8.03
C LEU A 7 -55.60 -25.64 -6.76
N LEU A 8 -55.65 -26.97 -6.72
CA LEU A 8 -55.33 -27.75 -5.53
C LEU A 8 -53.96 -28.46 -5.58
N LEU A 9 -53.19 -28.27 -6.65
CA LEU A 9 -51.84 -28.86 -6.80
C LEU A 9 -50.67 -27.87 -6.69
N ALA A 10 -50.94 -26.57 -6.47
CA ALA A 10 -49.93 -25.53 -6.42
C ALA A 10 -49.49 -25.11 -5.00
N THR A 11 -50.12 -25.65 -3.95
CA THR A 11 -49.91 -25.18 -2.57
C THR A 11 -48.94 -25.99 -1.69
N PRO A 12 -48.46 -27.20 -2.02
CA PRO A 12 -47.46 -27.85 -1.14
C PRO A 12 -45.99 -27.57 -1.51
N VAL A 13 -45.69 -26.95 -2.67
CA VAL A 13 -44.27 -26.72 -3.06
C VAL A 13 -43.69 -25.43 -2.47
N ALA A 14 -44.52 -24.46 -2.10
CA ALA A 14 -44.07 -23.21 -1.49
C ALA A 14 -43.72 -23.32 0.02
N ALA A 15 -44.14 -24.40 0.71
CA ALA A 15 -43.93 -24.58 2.14
C ALA A 15 -42.61 -25.31 2.50
N VAL A 16 -41.89 -25.87 1.51
CA VAL A 16 -40.65 -26.64 1.76
C VAL A 16 -39.38 -25.78 1.63
N ILE A 17 -39.48 -24.54 1.11
CA ILE A 17 -38.29 -23.67 0.91
C ILE A 17 -37.98 -22.80 2.14
N MET A 18 -38.80 -22.79 3.18
CA MET A 18 -38.61 -21.95 4.37
C MET A 18 -37.87 -22.65 5.55
N VAL A 19 -37.36 -23.85 5.37
CA VAL A 19 -36.63 -24.58 6.46
C VAL A 19 -35.16 -24.69 6.22
N ALA A 20 -34.59 -24.05 5.18
CA ALA A 20 -33.16 -24.10 4.86
C ALA A 20 -32.36 -22.89 5.35
N CYS A 21 -32.90 -22.07 6.24
CA CYS A 21 -32.15 -21.10 7.05
C CYS A 21 -32.22 -21.55 8.52
N GLN A 22 -31.78 -22.76 8.81
CA GLN A 22 -31.24 -22.99 10.14
C GLN A 22 -29.95 -22.21 10.20
N SER A 23 -29.92 -21.18 11.08
CA SER A 23 -28.73 -20.52 11.52
C SER A 23 -27.68 -21.60 11.79
N ASP A 24 -26.57 -21.58 11.02
CA ASP A 24 -25.34 -22.18 11.51
C ASP A 24 -25.11 -21.56 12.89
N GLU A 25 -25.44 -22.30 13.91
CA GLU A 25 -24.89 -22.04 15.25
C GLU A 25 -23.39 -22.27 15.08
N GLY A 26 -22.68 -21.18 14.73
CA GLY A 26 -21.26 -21.20 14.56
C GLY A 26 -20.67 -21.88 15.78
N ILE A 27 -19.71 -22.78 15.58
CA ILE A 27 -19.02 -23.47 16.67
C ILE A 27 -18.54 -22.44 17.67
N THR A 28 -19.28 -22.31 18.78
CA THR A 28 -18.93 -21.36 19.84
C THR A 28 -17.75 -21.94 20.61
N TYR A 29 -16.65 -21.21 20.64
CA TYR A 29 -15.51 -21.58 21.45
C TYR A 29 -15.94 -21.71 22.93
N SER A 30 -15.72 -22.89 23.52
CA SER A 30 -16.06 -23.23 24.92
C SER A 30 -14.82 -23.49 25.78
N GLY A 31 -13.64 -23.15 25.29
CA GLY A 31 -12.37 -23.30 25.98
C GLY A 31 -12.10 -22.21 27.02
N PRO A 32 -10.93 -22.25 27.70
CA PRO A 32 -10.49 -21.22 28.62
C PRO A 32 -10.43 -19.83 27.97
N GLU A 33 -10.62 -18.79 28.78
CA GLU A 33 -10.45 -17.42 28.34
C GLU A 33 -8.97 -17.09 28.17
N TYR A 34 -8.61 -16.64 26.99
CA TYR A 34 -7.28 -16.10 26.68
C TYR A 34 -7.42 -14.69 26.11
N VAL A 35 -6.41 -13.85 26.41
CA VAL A 35 -6.26 -12.53 25.82
C VAL A 35 -4.87 -12.46 25.20
N MET A 36 -4.79 -11.98 23.96
CA MET A 36 -3.55 -12.02 23.17
C MET A 36 -3.51 -10.83 22.20
N PHE A 37 -2.33 -10.47 21.73
CA PHE A 37 -2.23 -9.64 20.54
C PHE A 37 -2.77 -10.40 19.32
N SER A 38 -3.49 -9.70 18.45
CA SER A 38 -4.10 -10.35 17.27
C SER A 38 -3.06 -10.80 16.24
N ASP A 39 -1.86 -10.20 16.25
CA ASP A 39 -0.73 -10.60 15.42
C ASP A 39 0.58 -10.51 16.21
N THR A 40 1.62 -11.17 15.70
CA THR A 40 2.97 -11.17 16.28
C THR A 40 3.84 -10.03 15.80
N VAL A 41 3.52 -9.43 14.64
CA VAL A 41 4.26 -8.32 14.03
C VAL A 41 3.28 -7.34 13.37
N TYR A 42 3.51 -6.08 13.61
CA TYR A 42 2.82 -4.96 12.96
C TYR A 42 3.85 -4.03 12.32
N THR A 43 3.49 -3.41 11.21
CA THR A 43 4.27 -2.32 10.61
C THR A 43 3.50 -1.02 10.77
N MET A 44 4.07 -0.09 11.51
CA MET A 44 3.50 1.22 11.78
C MET A 44 4.11 2.26 10.83
N PRO A 45 3.37 2.79 9.86
CA PRO A 45 3.83 3.93 9.07
C PRO A 45 3.85 5.18 9.96
N VAL A 46 4.98 5.86 9.98
CA VAL A 46 5.12 7.13 10.69
C VAL A 46 5.23 8.24 9.65
N GLN A 47 4.18 9.02 9.52
CA GLN A 47 4.05 10.14 8.59
C GLN A 47 4.18 11.48 9.32
N ASP A 48 4.44 12.55 8.56
CA ASP A 48 4.47 13.94 9.07
C ASP A 48 3.04 14.47 9.27
N LYS A 49 2.26 13.72 10.04
CA LYS A 49 0.91 14.06 10.48
C LYS A 49 0.58 13.28 11.75
N GLU A 50 -0.30 13.83 12.56
CA GLU A 50 -0.72 13.19 13.82
C GLU A 50 -1.69 12.04 13.57
N GLU A 51 -1.17 10.87 13.23
CA GLU A 51 -1.96 9.65 13.08
C GLU A 51 -1.74 8.69 14.24
N THR A 52 -2.82 8.02 14.60
CA THR A 52 -2.82 6.98 15.65
C THR A 52 -2.75 5.61 14.98
N PHE A 53 -1.78 4.80 15.40
CA PHE A 53 -1.66 3.41 15.00
C PHE A 53 -2.25 2.51 16.08
N SER A 54 -3.12 1.58 15.68
CA SER A 54 -3.84 0.67 16.58
C SER A 54 -3.24 -0.72 16.54
N VAL A 55 -2.86 -1.25 17.71
CA VAL A 55 -2.41 -2.63 17.90
C VAL A 55 -3.53 -3.40 18.58
N PRO A 56 -4.24 -4.29 17.89
CA PRO A 56 -5.37 -5.02 18.43
C PRO A 56 -4.97 -6.06 19.47
N VAL A 57 -5.73 -6.09 20.55
CA VAL A 57 -5.69 -7.14 21.59
C VAL A 57 -7.05 -7.81 21.62
N ALA A 58 -7.07 -9.12 21.46
CA ALA A 58 -8.27 -9.92 21.33
C ALA A 58 -8.42 -10.93 22.48
N ALA A 59 -9.66 -11.12 22.92
CA ALA A 59 -10.05 -12.17 23.85
C ALA A 59 -10.79 -13.29 23.12
N THR A 60 -10.58 -14.54 23.51
CA THR A 60 -11.24 -15.71 22.92
C THR A 60 -12.74 -15.76 23.23
N THR A 61 -13.16 -15.16 24.33
CA THR A 61 -14.56 -15.14 24.79
C THR A 61 -15.07 -13.72 25.01
N THR A 62 -16.38 -13.55 25.03
CA THR A 62 -17.03 -12.34 25.57
C THR A 62 -17.25 -12.47 27.07
N ALA A 63 -17.29 -11.33 27.78
CA ALA A 63 -17.66 -11.25 29.18
C ALA A 63 -18.81 -10.24 29.36
N ASP A 64 -19.58 -10.35 30.42
CA ASP A 64 -20.65 -9.41 30.80
C ASP A 64 -20.15 -8.21 31.61
N TYR A 65 -18.83 -8.09 31.76
CA TYR A 65 -18.12 -7.01 32.45
C TYR A 65 -16.94 -6.49 31.66
N ASP A 66 -16.48 -5.27 31.97
CA ASP A 66 -15.31 -4.66 31.39
C ASP A 66 -14.03 -5.35 31.90
N ARG A 67 -13.14 -5.74 30.98
CA ARG A 67 -11.86 -6.38 31.29
C ARG A 67 -10.72 -5.41 31.04
N ASN A 68 -9.91 -5.17 32.06
CA ASN A 68 -8.80 -4.21 32.01
C ASN A 68 -7.46 -4.93 32.00
N TYR A 69 -6.60 -4.56 31.06
CA TYR A 69 -5.25 -5.06 30.91
C TYR A 69 -4.27 -3.91 30.78
N ALA A 70 -3.01 -4.15 31.08
CA ALA A 70 -1.93 -3.22 30.81
C ALA A 70 -0.96 -3.79 29.80
N VAL A 71 -0.26 -2.92 29.07
CA VAL A 71 0.80 -3.27 28.14
C VAL A 71 2.09 -2.63 28.63
N GLU A 72 3.18 -3.37 28.60
CA GLU A 72 4.51 -2.87 28.90
C GLU A 72 5.43 -2.96 27.68
N ILE A 73 6.45 -2.09 27.66
CA ILE A 73 7.51 -2.13 26.64
C ILE A 73 8.58 -3.09 27.14
N VAL A 74 8.95 -4.07 26.30
CA VAL A 74 10.09 -4.98 26.55
C VAL A 74 11.36 -4.28 26.06
N ASN A 75 12.03 -3.57 26.94
CA ASN A 75 13.18 -2.70 26.57
C ASN A 75 14.32 -3.48 25.91
N GLU A 76 14.60 -4.70 26.35
CA GLU A 76 15.69 -5.54 25.81
C GLU A 76 15.43 -5.98 24.38
N LYS A 77 14.18 -5.87 23.90
CA LYS A 77 13.75 -6.23 22.54
C LYS A 77 13.33 -5.02 21.71
N SER A 78 13.44 -3.83 22.27
CA SER A 78 13.03 -2.57 21.63
C SER A 78 14.24 -1.73 21.28
N THR A 79 14.28 -1.20 20.05
CA THR A 79 15.26 -0.19 19.63
C THR A 79 14.64 1.22 19.63
N ALA A 80 13.32 1.30 19.47
CA ALA A 80 12.59 2.55 19.59
C ALA A 80 12.43 2.96 21.06
N VAL A 81 12.59 4.25 21.33
CA VAL A 81 12.55 4.84 22.69
C VAL A 81 11.27 5.66 22.80
N ARG A 82 10.48 5.37 23.86
CA ARG A 82 9.28 6.15 24.20
C ARG A 82 9.66 7.59 24.56
N GLY A 83 8.85 8.55 24.11
CA GLY A 83 9.12 9.99 24.25
C GLY A 83 10.08 10.55 23.21
N LEU A 84 10.83 9.69 22.50
CA LEU A 84 11.70 10.10 21.42
C LEU A 84 11.15 9.69 20.04
N HIS A 85 10.87 8.40 19.83
CA HIS A 85 10.44 7.88 18.55
C HIS A 85 8.92 7.62 18.48
N PHE A 86 8.29 7.36 19.63
CA PHE A 86 6.85 7.12 19.76
C PHE A 86 6.35 7.40 21.16
N ASP A 87 5.02 7.50 21.30
CA ASP A 87 4.30 7.49 22.58
C ASP A 87 3.04 6.62 22.49
N PHE A 88 2.54 6.23 23.66
CA PHE A 88 1.16 5.78 23.77
C PHE A 88 0.21 6.98 23.68
N VAL A 89 -0.90 6.83 22.96
CA VAL A 89 -1.94 7.85 22.88
C VAL A 89 -2.50 8.09 24.29
N ASP A 90 -2.78 9.35 24.63
CA ASP A 90 -3.22 9.79 25.94
C ASP A 90 -2.28 9.36 27.09
N ASN A 91 -1.03 9.07 26.77
CA ASN A 91 -0.02 8.55 27.70
C ASN A 91 -0.47 7.27 28.44
N SER A 92 -1.43 6.54 27.88
CA SER A 92 -2.05 5.36 28.48
C SER A 92 -1.59 4.07 27.82
N ASN A 93 -1.03 3.18 28.63
CA ASN A 93 -0.70 1.81 28.25
C ASN A 93 -1.76 0.80 28.74
N ASN A 94 -2.91 1.29 29.23
CA ASN A 94 -4.03 0.46 29.65
C ASN A 94 -5.02 0.28 28.51
N ILE A 95 -5.60 -0.91 28.43
CA ILE A 95 -6.66 -1.26 27.49
C ILE A 95 -7.85 -1.81 28.23
N THR A 96 -9.04 -1.51 27.74
CA THR A 96 -10.28 -2.04 28.28
C THR A 96 -11.08 -2.71 27.17
N ILE A 97 -11.22 -4.03 27.27
CA ILE A 97 -12.18 -4.77 26.44
C ILE A 97 -13.54 -4.63 27.12
N LYS A 98 -14.47 -3.93 26.48
CA LYS A 98 -15.79 -3.64 27.04
C LYS A 98 -16.65 -4.90 27.18
N ALA A 99 -17.62 -4.84 28.09
CA ALA A 99 -18.63 -5.88 28.22
C ALA A 99 -19.27 -6.20 26.86
N GLY A 100 -19.37 -7.49 26.51
CA GLY A 100 -19.89 -7.96 25.22
C GLY A 100 -18.89 -7.90 24.07
N GLU A 101 -17.76 -7.21 24.19
CA GLU A 101 -16.73 -7.11 23.16
C GLU A 101 -15.63 -8.16 23.32
N ARG A 102 -14.89 -8.36 22.25
CA ARG A 102 -13.73 -9.28 22.22
C ARG A 102 -12.41 -8.60 21.86
N VAL A 103 -12.44 -7.36 21.40
CA VAL A 103 -11.25 -6.66 20.91
C VAL A 103 -11.19 -5.26 21.52
N ALA A 104 -9.99 -4.86 21.91
CA ALA A 104 -9.61 -3.48 22.20
C ALA A 104 -8.23 -3.20 21.62
N ASN A 105 -7.84 -1.92 21.54
CA ASN A 105 -6.59 -1.52 20.91
C ASN A 105 -5.65 -0.85 21.92
N VAL A 106 -4.35 -1.15 21.78
CA VAL A 106 -3.29 -0.26 22.24
C VAL A 106 -3.02 0.73 21.13
N SER A 107 -3.04 2.02 21.44
CA SER A 107 -2.85 3.07 20.46
C SER A 107 -1.49 3.73 20.60
N LEU A 108 -0.73 3.77 19.50
CA LEU A 108 0.60 4.37 19.42
C LEU A 108 0.57 5.58 18.49
N LYS A 109 1.45 6.55 18.75
CA LYS A 109 1.72 7.70 17.91
C LYS A 109 3.22 7.81 17.67
N GLY A 110 3.65 7.90 16.43
CA GLY A 110 5.05 8.04 16.03
C GLY A 110 5.49 9.50 15.96
N HIS A 111 6.79 9.76 16.16
CA HIS A 111 7.42 11.07 16.06
C HIS A 111 8.27 11.15 14.80
N TYR A 112 7.65 11.55 13.69
CA TYR A 112 8.24 11.55 12.34
C TYR A 112 9.61 12.23 12.25
N THR A 113 9.78 13.39 12.89
CA THR A 113 11.02 14.18 12.83
C THR A 113 12.21 13.53 13.53
N ASN A 114 11.93 12.61 14.46
CA ASN A 114 12.93 11.94 15.28
C ASN A 114 13.36 10.57 14.72
N ILE A 115 12.81 10.18 13.58
CA ILE A 115 13.13 8.92 12.89
C ILE A 115 13.94 9.25 11.65
N ALA A 116 15.14 8.71 11.51
CA ALA A 116 15.92 8.81 10.29
C ALA A 116 15.44 7.78 9.25
N ARG A 117 15.82 7.98 7.99
CA ARG A 117 15.44 7.06 6.88
C ARG A 117 15.98 5.65 7.09
N GLU A 118 17.22 5.57 7.55
CA GLU A 118 17.99 4.34 7.76
C GLU A 118 17.71 3.65 9.10
N ASP A 119 16.87 4.26 9.96
CA ASP A 119 16.59 3.71 11.27
C ASP A 119 15.75 2.42 11.15
N SER A 120 16.19 1.39 11.86
CA SER A 120 15.44 0.16 12.08
C SER A 120 14.86 0.17 13.49
N LEU A 121 13.71 0.82 13.67
CA LEU A 121 13.10 1.04 14.96
C LEU A 121 11.99 0.02 15.24
N VAL A 122 12.11 -0.61 16.40
CA VAL A 122 11.21 -1.68 16.85
C VAL A 122 10.72 -1.37 18.25
N VAL A 123 9.42 -1.49 18.48
CA VAL A 123 8.79 -1.55 19.80
C VAL A 123 8.31 -2.97 20.05
N SER A 124 8.84 -3.64 21.07
CA SER A 124 8.30 -4.90 21.54
C SER A 124 7.35 -4.64 22.72
N LEU A 125 6.10 -5.07 22.57
CA LEU A 125 5.06 -4.92 23.56
C LEU A 125 4.75 -6.26 24.21
N ARG A 126 4.43 -6.24 25.52
CA ARG A 126 3.97 -7.40 26.25
C ARG A 126 2.72 -7.06 27.07
N LEU A 127 1.73 -7.94 27.03
CA LEU A 127 0.58 -7.84 27.93
C LEU A 127 1.03 -8.14 29.37
N VAL A 128 0.68 -7.25 30.29
CA VAL A 128 0.87 -7.45 31.74
C VAL A 128 -0.39 -8.13 32.29
N GLU A 129 -0.20 -9.28 32.85
CA GLU A 129 -1.31 -10.14 33.17
C GLU A 129 -1.25 -10.67 34.60
N PRO A 130 -2.41 -10.78 35.29
CA PRO A 130 -2.47 -11.37 36.62
C PRO A 130 -2.33 -12.89 36.68
N LYS A 131 -2.46 -13.61 35.52
CA LYS A 131 -2.44 -15.06 35.48
C LYS A 131 -1.36 -15.62 34.54
N ALA A 132 -0.10 -15.37 34.87
CA ALA A 132 1.07 -15.68 34.02
C ALA A 132 1.19 -17.15 33.52
N GLN A 133 0.48 -18.09 34.06
CA GLN A 133 0.60 -19.52 33.70
C GLN A 133 -0.17 -19.91 32.43
N GLU A 134 -1.16 -19.13 32.03
CA GLU A 134 -2.01 -19.42 30.86
C GLU A 134 -1.44 -18.89 29.53
N TRP A 135 -0.45 -18.00 29.60
CA TRP A 135 0.06 -17.23 28.44
C TRP A 135 1.18 -17.89 27.64
N ASN A 136 1.81 -18.94 28.17
CA ASN A 136 2.92 -19.60 27.46
C ASN A 136 2.52 -20.28 26.16
N LEU A 137 1.22 -20.44 25.89
CA LEU A 137 0.69 -21.09 24.68
C LEU A 137 0.25 -20.08 23.61
N TYR A 138 0.01 -18.81 23.96
CA TYR A 138 -0.51 -17.79 23.07
C TYR A 138 0.34 -16.54 23.16
N GLY A 139 0.49 -15.80 22.04
CA GLY A 139 1.35 -14.64 21.95
C GLY A 139 0.96 -13.49 22.88
N ASN A 140 1.56 -13.43 24.06
CA ASN A 140 1.42 -12.29 24.96
C ASN A 140 2.35 -11.14 24.59
N THR A 141 3.17 -11.31 23.54
CA THR A 141 4.08 -10.30 23.03
C THR A 141 3.83 -10.07 21.55
N THR A 142 4.02 -8.83 21.14
CA THR A 142 4.01 -8.43 19.72
C THR A 142 5.15 -7.47 19.45
N ARG A 143 5.51 -7.34 18.18
CA ARG A 143 6.49 -6.41 17.67
C ARG A 143 5.80 -5.38 16.78
N VAL A 144 6.17 -4.12 16.94
CA VAL A 144 5.75 -3.03 16.06
C VAL A 144 7.00 -2.41 15.43
N ASP A 145 7.11 -2.53 14.12
CA ASP A 145 8.18 -1.92 13.33
C ASP A 145 7.75 -0.52 12.92
N LEU A 146 8.50 0.50 13.31
CA LEU A 146 8.24 1.88 12.94
C LEU A 146 8.95 2.18 11.62
N VAL A 147 8.18 2.55 10.61
CA VAL A 147 8.70 2.88 9.27
C VAL A 147 8.41 4.34 8.96
N LYS A 148 9.45 5.12 8.74
CA LYS A 148 9.31 6.51 8.29
C LYS A 148 8.72 6.53 6.88
N CYS A 149 7.62 7.25 6.69
CA CYS A 149 6.95 7.40 5.40
C CYS A 149 6.83 8.88 5.07
N PRO A 150 7.71 9.44 4.20
CA PRO A 150 7.59 10.82 3.77
C PRO A 150 6.25 11.09 3.08
N PRO A 151 5.65 12.26 3.31
CA PRO A 151 4.42 12.62 2.63
C PRO A 151 4.68 12.77 1.13
N PHE A 152 3.76 12.27 0.31
CA PHE A 152 3.78 12.51 -1.12
C PHE A 152 3.27 13.92 -1.42
N LYS A 153 4.08 14.70 -2.11
CA LYS A 153 3.73 16.03 -2.62
C LYS A 153 4.20 16.10 -4.07
N MET A 154 3.27 16.06 -4.99
CA MET A 154 3.53 15.93 -6.43
C MET A 154 4.58 16.92 -6.95
N ASN A 155 4.52 18.19 -6.53
CA ASN A 155 5.48 19.20 -6.99
C ASN A 155 6.90 18.97 -6.45
N GLU A 156 7.02 18.55 -5.17
CA GLU A 156 8.31 18.24 -4.56
C GLU A 156 8.88 16.95 -5.16
N PHE A 157 8.04 15.95 -5.34
CA PHE A 157 8.39 14.66 -5.92
C PHE A 157 8.91 14.79 -7.36
N LEU A 158 8.19 15.53 -8.20
CA LEU A 158 8.55 15.75 -9.60
C LEU A 158 9.53 16.90 -9.81
N LYS A 159 10.06 17.52 -8.74
CA LYS A 159 10.98 18.66 -8.77
C LYS A 159 10.47 19.85 -9.63
N ILE A 160 9.16 20.09 -9.62
CA ILE A 160 8.54 21.17 -10.37
C ILE A 160 8.89 22.50 -9.72
N LYS A 161 9.61 23.36 -10.46
CA LYS A 161 9.95 24.74 -10.08
C LYS A 161 8.98 25.69 -10.76
N LYS A 162 8.09 26.34 -9.98
CA LYS A 162 7.10 27.33 -10.44
C LYS A 162 5.85 26.76 -11.13
N GLU A 163 4.94 27.69 -11.53
CA GLU A 163 3.61 27.43 -12.10
C GLU A 163 3.61 26.81 -13.52
N ASP A 164 4.74 26.28 -13.97
CA ASP A 164 4.94 25.82 -15.35
C ASP A 164 4.44 24.37 -15.55
N ASP A 165 4.18 23.64 -14.44
CA ASP A 165 3.76 22.24 -14.39
C ASP A 165 4.60 21.26 -15.24
N LYS A 166 5.70 21.74 -15.84
CA LYS A 166 6.60 20.92 -16.66
C LYS A 166 7.45 20.00 -15.80
N VAL A 167 7.66 18.79 -16.30
CA VAL A 167 8.42 17.75 -15.64
C VAL A 167 9.49 17.24 -16.59
N ASN A 168 10.73 17.18 -16.09
CA ASN A 168 11.87 16.60 -16.77
C ASN A 168 12.30 15.33 -16.06
N LEU A 169 12.55 14.27 -16.82
CA LEU A 169 12.83 12.95 -16.31
C LEU A 169 13.99 12.33 -17.06
N ILE A 170 14.79 11.53 -16.36
CA ILE A 170 15.67 10.54 -16.97
C ILE A 170 14.94 9.20 -16.89
N MET A 171 14.81 8.51 -18.01
CA MET A 171 14.20 7.20 -18.11
C MET A 171 15.24 6.15 -18.49
N LEU A 172 15.34 5.09 -17.69
CA LEU A 172 16.06 3.87 -18.05
C LEU A 172 15.05 2.83 -18.55
N ALA A 173 15.17 2.41 -19.79
CA ALA A 173 14.17 1.57 -20.43
C ALA A 173 14.74 0.66 -21.52
N SER A 174 14.01 -0.43 -21.81
CA SER A 174 13.99 -1.12 -23.08
C SER A 174 12.57 -1.06 -23.67
N PHE A 175 12.46 -1.11 -24.98
CA PHE A 175 11.17 -0.94 -25.67
C PHE A 175 10.71 -2.22 -26.37
N PRO A 176 9.40 -2.37 -26.66
CA PRO A 176 8.82 -3.59 -27.23
C PRO A 176 9.47 -4.11 -28.50
N PHE A 177 10.11 -3.26 -29.31
CA PHE A 177 10.75 -3.64 -30.56
C PHE A 177 12.26 -3.37 -30.56
N ASP A 178 12.81 -2.92 -29.43
CA ASP A 178 14.23 -2.73 -29.19
C ASP A 178 14.57 -3.20 -27.77
N SER A 179 15.19 -4.36 -27.68
CA SER A 179 15.56 -4.98 -26.40
C SER A 179 16.81 -4.38 -25.74
N SER A 180 17.48 -3.42 -26.39
CA SER A 180 18.62 -2.74 -25.80
C SER A 180 18.16 -1.84 -24.65
N MET A 181 18.79 -2.00 -23.48
CA MET A 181 18.58 -1.09 -22.35
C MET A 181 19.32 0.21 -22.63
N GLY A 182 18.61 1.33 -22.56
CA GLY A 182 19.16 2.66 -22.79
C GLY A 182 18.67 3.68 -21.77
N GLN A 183 19.39 4.79 -21.70
CA GLN A 183 18.98 5.95 -20.94
C GLN A 183 18.44 7.02 -21.90
N TYR A 184 17.29 7.58 -21.56
CA TYR A 184 16.55 8.50 -22.40
C TYR A 184 16.06 9.70 -21.56
N SER A 185 15.95 10.87 -22.16
CA SER A 185 15.18 11.96 -21.60
C SER A 185 13.69 11.73 -21.84
N ALA A 186 12.85 12.04 -20.87
CA ALA A 186 11.42 12.00 -21.01
C ALA A 186 10.81 13.25 -20.37
N HIS A 187 9.74 13.76 -20.97
CA HIS A 187 9.10 15.00 -20.55
C HIS A 187 7.62 14.77 -20.27
N GLY A 188 7.07 15.66 -19.47
CA GLY A 188 5.66 15.64 -19.15
C GLY A 188 5.18 16.92 -18.50
N TYR A 189 3.98 16.85 -17.99
CA TYR A 189 3.41 17.93 -17.18
C TYR A 189 2.48 17.37 -16.11
N LYS A 190 2.46 18.03 -14.97
CA LYS A 190 1.50 17.77 -13.91
C LYS A 190 0.11 18.17 -14.39
N LYS A 191 -0.86 17.29 -14.29
CA LYS A 191 -2.27 17.57 -14.58
C LYS A 191 -3.04 17.96 -13.32
N ASP A 192 -2.80 17.26 -12.23
CA ASP A 192 -3.35 17.47 -10.89
C ASP A 192 -2.41 16.85 -9.84
N ASP A 193 -2.76 16.89 -8.56
CA ASP A 193 -1.90 16.44 -7.46
C ASP A 193 -1.60 14.92 -7.45
N HIS A 194 -2.26 14.14 -8.30
CA HIS A 194 -2.04 12.70 -8.42
C HIS A 194 -1.83 12.23 -9.86
N THR A 195 -1.90 13.12 -10.85
CA THR A 195 -1.83 12.75 -12.27
C THR A 195 -0.70 13.45 -12.99
N LEU A 196 0.21 12.66 -13.57
CA LEU A 196 1.25 13.07 -14.49
C LEU A 196 0.87 12.65 -15.91
N ILE A 197 1.14 13.53 -16.88
CA ILE A 197 1.04 13.22 -18.31
C ILE A 197 2.44 13.26 -18.91
N LEU A 198 2.95 12.11 -19.36
CA LEU A 198 4.16 12.01 -20.15
C LEU A 198 3.84 12.31 -21.62
N THR A 199 4.72 13.05 -22.30
CA THR A 199 4.46 13.52 -23.66
C THR A 199 5.25 12.81 -24.73
N ASP A 200 6.39 12.20 -24.39
CA ASP A 200 7.38 11.68 -25.33
C ASP A 200 8.04 10.37 -24.87
N MET A 201 7.39 9.62 -23.96
CA MET A 201 7.90 8.38 -23.38
C MET A 201 8.38 7.35 -24.44
N PHE A 202 7.76 7.34 -25.61
CA PHE A 202 8.08 6.43 -26.71
C PHE A 202 8.70 7.15 -27.92
N GLY A 203 9.33 8.29 -27.69
CA GLY A 203 9.97 9.15 -28.72
C GLY A 203 9.08 10.27 -29.24
N GLU A 204 9.66 11.41 -29.58
CA GLU A 204 8.96 12.68 -29.89
C GLU A 204 7.93 12.55 -31.01
N SER A 205 8.20 11.75 -32.04
CA SER A 205 7.38 11.70 -33.27
C SER A 205 6.31 10.58 -33.27
N SER A 206 6.41 9.60 -32.39
CA SER A 206 5.53 8.42 -32.37
C SER A 206 4.72 8.25 -31.09
N SER A 207 5.10 8.97 -30.01
CA SER A 207 4.49 8.85 -28.70
C SER A 207 3.12 9.53 -28.64
N GLU A 208 2.15 8.81 -28.08
CA GLU A 208 0.94 9.41 -27.54
C GLU A 208 1.19 9.88 -26.10
N LYS A 209 0.30 10.73 -25.58
CA LYS A 209 0.39 11.20 -24.19
C LYS A 209 0.00 10.09 -23.22
N ILE A 210 0.91 9.72 -22.33
CA ILE A 210 0.67 8.66 -21.35
C ILE A 210 0.22 9.25 -20.01
N ARG A 211 -0.97 8.91 -19.57
CA ARG A 211 -1.52 9.28 -18.28
C ARG A 211 -1.08 8.29 -17.20
N ILE A 212 -0.52 8.83 -16.13
CA ILE A 212 -0.01 8.11 -14.96
C ILE A 212 -0.74 8.64 -13.72
N ILE A 213 -1.24 7.76 -12.87
CA ILE A 213 -1.98 8.08 -11.65
C ILE A 213 -1.24 7.52 -10.45
N PHE A 214 -0.83 8.40 -9.54
CA PHE A 214 -0.18 8.06 -8.27
C PHE A 214 -1.23 7.76 -7.20
N ASP A 215 -1.07 6.67 -6.47
CA ASP A 215 -1.92 6.29 -5.34
C ASP A 215 -1.06 6.17 -4.07
N GLU A 216 -1.31 7.05 -3.10
CA GLU A 216 -0.60 7.16 -1.83
C GLU A 216 -1.46 6.74 -0.62
N LYS A 217 -2.59 6.06 -0.86
CA LYS A 217 -3.51 5.67 0.22
C LYS A 217 -2.86 4.78 1.25
N ASP A 218 -2.00 3.86 0.81
CA ASP A 218 -1.17 3.07 1.70
C ASP A 218 0.27 3.65 1.68
N PRO A 219 0.72 4.31 2.76
CA PRO A 219 2.06 4.90 2.82
C PRO A 219 3.19 3.86 2.81
N LEU A 220 2.89 2.58 3.07
CA LEU A 220 3.83 1.47 3.00
C LEU A 220 3.86 0.83 1.61
N ASP A 221 2.88 1.14 0.76
CA ASP A 221 2.73 0.53 -0.56
C ASP A 221 2.29 1.57 -1.60
N LEU A 222 3.20 2.48 -1.93
CA LEU A 222 2.97 3.57 -2.87
C LEU A 222 2.86 3.04 -4.30
N ARG A 223 1.69 3.17 -4.92
CA ARG A 223 1.36 2.54 -6.20
C ARG A 223 1.14 3.54 -7.33
N ILE A 224 1.35 3.05 -8.55
CA ILE A 224 1.02 3.78 -9.77
C ILE A 224 0.06 2.93 -10.61
N THR A 225 -0.96 3.60 -11.15
CA THR A 225 -1.86 3.01 -12.15
C THR A 225 -1.68 3.74 -13.47
N VAL A 226 -1.44 2.98 -14.53
CA VAL A 226 -1.49 3.46 -15.90
C VAL A 226 -2.74 2.86 -16.54
N PRO A 227 -3.79 3.66 -16.79
CA PRO A 227 -4.98 3.19 -17.47
C PRO A 227 -4.65 2.64 -18.85
N GLU A 228 -5.44 1.71 -19.33
CA GLU A 228 -5.34 1.20 -20.69
C GLU A 228 -5.49 2.34 -21.70
N GLN A 229 -4.47 2.55 -22.55
CA GLN A 229 -4.41 3.66 -23.49
C GLN A 229 -3.46 3.37 -24.65
N ALA A 230 -3.68 4.04 -25.79
CA ALA A 230 -2.72 4.06 -26.87
C ALA A 230 -1.42 4.73 -26.42
N ALA A 231 -0.27 4.14 -26.78
CA ALA A 231 1.05 4.58 -26.33
C ALA A 231 1.90 5.14 -27.46
N PHE A 232 1.96 4.45 -28.58
CA PHE A 232 2.71 4.89 -29.74
C PHE A 232 2.21 4.20 -31.01
N ARG A 233 2.64 4.72 -32.17
CA ARG A 233 2.32 4.13 -33.45
C ARG A 233 3.54 3.39 -34.01
N GLU A 234 3.35 2.11 -34.35
CA GLU A 234 4.33 1.28 -35.02
C GLU A 234 3.87 1.02 -36.48
N SER A 235 4.82 1.01 -37.40
CA SER A 235 4.52 0.97 -38.86
C SER A 235 3.78 -0.29 -39.29
N ASN A 236 4.10 -1.45 -38.71
CA ASN A 236 3.53 -2.74 -39.13
C ASN A 236 2.23 -3.09 -38.37
N TYR A 237 2.06 -2.57 -37.17
CA TYR A 237 0.98 -2.98 -36.27
C TYR A 237 -0.04 -1.86 -35.94
N GLY A 238 0.26 -0.63 -36.35
CA GLY A 238 -0.57 0.52 -35.98
C GLY A 238 -0.35 0.98 -34.55
N TYR A 239 -1.44 1.26 -33.81
CA TYR A 239 -1.32 1.71 -32.42
C TYR A 239 -0.98 0.55 -31.49
N VAL A 240 0.13 0.67 -30.79
CA VAL A 240 0.48 -0.15 -29.63
C VAL A 240 -0.12 0.49 -28.38
N TRP A 241 -0.78 -0.32 -27.59
CA TRP A 241 -1.44 0.06 -26.34
C TRP A 241 -0.63 -0.38 -25.15
N VAL A 242 -0.78 0.34 -24.05
CA VAL A 242 -0.17 -0.01 -22.75
C VAL A 242 -1.22 -0.02 -21.66
N ARG A 243 -0.96 -0.83 -20.65
CA ARG A 243 -1.74 -0.88 -19.40
C ARG A 243 -0.91 -1.38 -18.24
N SER A 244 -1.33 -1.07 -17.02
CA SER A 244 -0.78 -1.66 -15.80
C SER A 244 -0.99 -3.17 -15.75
N VAL A 245 -0.06 -3.87 -15.10
CA VAL A 245 -0.10 -5.33 -14.89
C VAL A 245 -0.34 -5.58 -13.40
N GLU A 246 -1.44 -6.23 -13.06
CA GLU A 246 -1.81 -6.48 -11.66
C GLU A 246 -0.76 -7.32 -10.92
N GLN A 247 -0.20 -8.33 -11.61
CA GLN A 247 0.82 -9.23 -11.05
C GLN A 247 2.15 -8.52 -10.75
N TYR A 248 2.47 -7.46 -11.48
CA TYR A 248 3.69 -6.66 -11.35
C TYR A 248 3.32 -5.18 -11.24
N PRO A 249 2.95 -4.72 -10.05
CA PRO A 249 2.46 -3.34 -9.89
C PRO A 249 3.57 -2.33 -10.11
N SER A 250 3.23 -1.24 -10.77
CA SER A 250 4.05 -0.04 -10.84
C SER A 250 4.04 0.69 -9.51
N TYR A 251 5.15 1.35 -9.15
CA TYR A 251 5.32 1.98 -7.83
C TYR A 251 6.18 3.24 -7.90
N PHE A 252 6.22 4.00 -6.80
CA PHE A 252 7.09 5.16 -6.65
C PHE A 252 7.72 5.23 -5.26
N ASN A 253 8.82 5.99 -5.15
CA ASN A 253 9.59 6.15 -3.93
C ASN A 253 9.79 7.64 -3.64
N THR A 254 9.20 8.09 -2.54
CA THR A 254 9.24 9.50 -2.11
C THR A 254 10.54 9.92 -1.45
N PHE A 255 11.43 8.98 -1.06
CA PHE A 255 12.75 9.31 -0.53
C PHE A 255 13.72 9.72 -1.63
N ASP A 256 13.70 9.01 -2.76
CA ASP A 256 14.68 9.15 -3.84
C ASP A 256 14.10 9.81 -5.08
N ASN A 257 12.81 10.18 -5.05
CA ASN A 257 12.11 10.85 -6.15
C ASN A 257 12.23 10.10 -7.49
N PHE A 258 12.00 8.79 -7.46
CA PHE A 258 11.92 7.96 -8.65
C PHE A 258 10.62 7.17 -8.69
N PHE A 259 10.24 6.74 -9.88
CA PHE A 259 9.12 5.83 -10.04
C PHE A 259 9.40 4.77 -11.12
N VAL A 260 8.71 3.66 -11.00
CA VAL A 260 8.84 2.51 -11.89
C VAL A 260 7.48 2.19 -12.49
N LEU A 261 7.40 2.20 -13.82
CA LEU A 261 6.26 1.69 -14.55
C LEU A 261 6.54 0.29 -15.05
N ILE A 262 5.64 -0.64 -14.77
CA ILE A 262 5.65 -1.99 -15.30
C ILE A 262 4.38 -2.15 -16.12
N LEU A 263 4.54 -2.16 -17.45
CA LEU A 263 3.45 -2.06 -18.39
C LEU A 263 3.46 -3.23 -19.38
N GLU A 264 2.29 -3.78 -19.63
CA GLU A 264 2.09 -4.66 -20.78
C GLU A 264 1.90 -3.81 -22.03
N ALA A 265 2.68 -4.10 -23.06
CA ALA A 265 2.50 -3.54 -24.39
C ALA A 265 1.78 -4.56 -25.30
N TYR A 266 0.73 -4.14 -25.98
CA TYR A 266 -0.10 -5.03 -26.81
C TYR A 266 -0.83 -4.30 -27.94
N VAL A 267 -1.28 -5.07 -28.91
CA VAL A 267 -2.21 -4.61 -29.96
C VAL A 267 -3.50 -5.43 -29.85
N PRO A 268 -4.67 -4.80 -29.71
CA PRO A 268 -5.92 -5.51 -29.37
C PRO A 268 -6.27 -6.71 -30.23
N GLN A 269 -5.94 -6.67 -31.53
CA GLN A 269 -6.27 -7.74 -32.48
C GLN A 269 -5.12 -8.76 -32.70
N ILE A 270 -3.92 -8.50 -32.14
CA ILE A 270 -2.73 -9.30 -32.34
C ILE A 270 -2.32 -10.01 -31.05
N GLY A 271 -2.36 -9.31 -29.92
CA GLY A 271 -1.98 -9.83 -28.61
C GLY A 271 -0.88 -9.05 -27.95
N SER A 272 -0.30 -9.63 -26.89
CA SER A 272 0.74 -9.04 -26.08
C SER A 272 2.12 -9.17 -26.71
N PHE A 273 2.90 -8.10 -26.66
CA PHE A 273 4.33 -8.10 -26.99
C PHE A 273 5.22 -8.32 -25.76
N GLY A 274 4.61 -8.37 -24.57
CA GLY A 274 5.29 -8.60 -23.30
C GLY A 274 5.10 -7.48 -22.30
N VAL A 275 5.76 -7.65 -21.15
CA VAL A 275 5.75 -6.70 -20.03
C VAL A 275 7.11 -6.04 -19.98
N TYR A 276 7.13 -4.72 -19.89
CA TYR A 276 8.33 -3.89 -19.91
C TYR A 276 8.40 -3.05 -18.66
N GLN A 277 9.62 -2.83 -18.19
CA GLN A 277 9.90 -1.98 -17.03
C GLN A 277 10.56 -0.69 -17.49
N TYR A 278 10.05 0.42 -16.97
CA TYR A 278 10.56 1.77 -17.22
C TYR A 278 10.85 2.42 -15.88
N ILE A 279 12.10 2.80 -15.64
CA ILE A 279 12.53 3.45 -14.39
C ILE A 279 12.72 4.94 -14.68
N PHE A 280 12.06 5.78 -13.93
CA PHE A 280 12.11 7.23 -14.09
C PHE A 280 12.72 7.90 -12.86
N GLU A 281 13.71 8.73 -13.07
CA GLU A 281 14.28 9.64 -12.06
C GLU A 281 13.80 11.06 -12.37
N CYS A 282 13.30 11.75 -11.36
CA CYS A 282 12.87 13.15 -11.48
C CYS A 282 14.09 14.05 -11.35
N ILE A 283 14.34 14.89 -12.36
CA ILE A 283 15.49 15.79 -12.40
C ILE A 283 15.05 17.27 -12.41
N ASP A 284 15.91 18.14 -11.91
CA ASP A 284 15.74 19.58 -12.06
C ASP A 284 15.99 20.00 -13.51
N ALA A 285 15.29 21.04 -13.95
CA ALA A 285 15.46 21.60 -15.31
C ALA A 285 16.92 22.03 -15.62
N ASP A 286 17.67 22.41 -14.59
CA ASP A 286 19.09 22.81 -14.72
C ASP A 286 20.01 21.59 -14.95
N GLU A 287 19.64 20.40 -14.43
CA GLU A 287 20.40 19.16 -14.62
C GLU A 287 20.24 18.57 -16.02
N GLU A 288 19.17 18.87 -16.74
CA GLU A 288 18.96 18.42 -18.11
C GLU A 288 19.97 19.04 -19.09
N ALA A 289 20.34 20.31 -18.88
CA ALA A 289 21.30 21.02 -19.73
C ALA A 289 22.72 20.38 -19.65
N ASP A 290 23.12 19.86 -18.51
CA ASP A 290 24.41 19.22 -18.31
C ASP A 290 24.44 17.80 -18.90
N ASN A 291 23.33 17.06 -18.87
CA ASN A 291 23.24 15.70 -19.45
C ASN A 291 23.25 15.72 -20.99
N ASN A 292 22.73 16.77 -21.62
CA ASN A 292 22.79 16.94 -23.10
C ASN A 292 24.18 17.34 -23.60
N ASN A 293 25.10 17.82 -22.72
CA ASN A 293 26.45 18.28 -23.09
C ASN A 293 27.58 17.28 -22.78
N GLY A 294 27.29 16.18 -22.18
CA GLY A 294 28.29 15.14 -21.88
C GLY A 294 27.63 13.83 -21.45
N ALA A 295 27.98 12.75 -22.12
CA ALA A 295 27.69 11.40 -21.65
C ALA A 295 28.31 11.16 -20.27
N ALA A 296 27.71 11.74 -19.24
CA ALA A 296 28.11 11.57 -17.85
C ALA A 296 27.32 10.39 -17.30
N THR A 297 27.96 9.22 -17.28
CA THR A 297 27.70 8.10 -16.42
C THR A 297 27.66 8.54 -14.95
N ARG A 298 26.56 9.14 -14.50
CA ARG A 298 26.19 9.07 -13.11
C ARG A 298 25.49 7.72 -12.95
N GLY A 299 26.23 6.76 -12.39
CA GLY A 299 25.72 5.45 -12.14
C GLY A 299 24.44 5.54 -11.31
N PHE A 300 23.37 4.94 -11.78
CA PHE A 300 22.28 4.52 -10.92
C PHE A 300 22.93 3.69 -9.80
N SER A 301 22.93 4.24 -8.58
CA SER A 301 23.33 3.51 -7.39
C SER A 301 22.47 2.26 -7.35
N SER A 302 23.11 1.10 -7.39
CA SER A 302 22.51 -0.22 -7.47
C SER A 302 21.28 -0.37 -6.56
N TYR A 303 20.10 -0.29 -7.14
CA TYR A 303 18.85 -0.70 -6.51
C TYR A 303 18.64 -2.18 -6.83
N THR A 304 19.26 -3.06 -6.05
CA THR A 304 18.97 -4.50 -5.98
C THR A 304 18.37 -4.83 -4.62
#